data_fb354bc9d4347bad9699502359c59cba
#
_entry.id   fb354bc9d4347bad9699502359c59cba
#
_cell.length_a   1.000
_cell.length_b   1.000
_cell.length_c   1.000
_cell.angle_alpha   90.00
_cell.angle_beta   90.00
_cell.angle_gamma   90.00
#
_symmetry.space_group_name_H-M   'P 1'
#
loop_
_entity.id
_entity.type
_entity.pdbx_description
1 polymer ?
#
loop_
_entity_poly.entity_id
_entity_poly.type
_entity_poly.pdbx_seq_one_letter_code
_entity_poly.pdbx_strand_id
1 'polypeptide(L)'
;MNMEKNLLATVDLGSNSFRLLIASIQEDNTLHPIDQIKETVRLTGGLDENDNLIPEKQEFALAVLARFSERLIGFRKNQVRVVGTSALRVARNAEDFIAIANKTLGFNIEVISGTEEARLIYIGAMHSLSFTQDKRLVIDIGGGSTEIAIIA
;
A
#
# COMPACT_ATOMS: atom_id res chain seq x y z
N MET A 1 9.22 -28.81 -4.79
CA MET A 1 8.19 -27.76 -5.10
C MET A 1 8.77 -26.40 -4.72
N ASN A 2 8.97 -25.52 -5.71
CA ASN A 2 9.68 -24.23 -5.49
C ASN A 2 8.72 -23.28 -4.76
N MET A 3 8.82 -23.17 -3.45
CA MET A 3 8.00 -22.25 -2.60
C MET A 3 8.17 -20.78 -3.00
N GLU A 4 9.30 -20.39 -3.60
CA GLU A 4 9.58 -19.00 -4.01
C GLU A 4 8.72 -18.50 -5.18
N LYS A 5 8.13 -19.37 -5.98
CA LYS A 5 7.33 -18.98 -7.16
C LYS A 5 5.91 -18.49 -6.83
N ASN A 6 5.41 -18.81 -5.65
CA ASN A 6 4.02 -18.56 -5.28
C ASN A 6 3.86 -17.44 -4.23
N LEU A 7 4.92 -16.66 -3.97
CA LEU A 7 4.86 -15.54 -3.05
C LEU A 7 4.49 -14.25 -3.77
N LEU A 8 3.62 -13.48 -3.16
CA LEU A 8 3.28 -12.10 -3.53
C LEU A 8 3.48 -11.19 -2.33
N ALA A 9 3.84 -9.95 -2.59
CA ALA A 9 3.91 -8.92 -1.56
C ALA A 9 3.22 -7.64 -2.01
N THR A 10 2.60 -6.96 -1.05
CA THR A 10 2.05 -5.62 -1.25
C THR A 10 2.61 -4.68 -0.20
N VAL A 11 2.93 -3.46 -0.63
CA VAL A 11 3.29 -2.36 0.26
C VAL A 11 2.31 -1.23 0.03
N ASP A 12 1.65 -0.79 1.08
CA ASP A 12 0.70 0.32 1.09
C ASP A 12 1.29 1.48 1.89
N LEU A 13 1.57 2.59 1.22
CA LEU A 13 2.03 3.84 1.83
C LEU A 13 0.81 4.72 2.12
N GLY A 14 0.09 4.35 3.17
CA GLY A 14 -1.09 5.08 3.61
C GLY A 14 -0.76 6.38 4.36
N SER A 15 -1.73 7.25 4.49
CA SER A 15 -1.59 8.56 5.16
C SER A 15 -1.23 8.46 6.65
N ASN A 16 -1.71 7.44 7.34
CA ASN A 16 -1.42 7.21 8.76
C ASN A 16 -0.39 6.11 8.99
N SER A 17 -0.44 5.03 8.22
CA SER A 17 0.42 3.86 8.42
C SER A 17 0.89 3.30 7.10
N PHE A 18 2.13 2.81 7.09
CA PHE A 18 2.64 1.94 6.03
C PHE A 18 2.38 0.49 6.40
N ARG A 19 2.03 -0.31 5.41
CA ARG A 19 1.75 -1.74 5.59
C ARG A 19 2.51 -2.56 4.56
N LEU A 20 3.13 -3.62 5.02
CA LEU A 20 3.68 -4.68 4.17
C LEU A 20 2.86 -5.95 4.45
N LEU A 21 2.41 -6.61 3.41
CA LEU A 21 1.78 -7.93 3.47
C LEU A 21 2.51 -8.85 2.50
N ILE A 22 2.95 -10.00 2.98
CA ILE A 22 3.47 -11.10 2.18
C ILE A 22 2.48 -12.26 2.29
N ALA A 23 2.08 -12.81 1.16
CA ALA A 23 1.16 -13.95 1.10
C ALA A 23 1.64 -14.99 0.09
N SER A 24 1.27 -16.23 0.31
CA SER A 24 1.40 -17.31 -0.67
C SER A 24 0.10 -17.54 -1.42
N ILE A 25 0.22 -17.86 -2.71
CA ILE A 25 -0.90 -18.34 -3.51
C ILE A 25 -0.98 -19.85 -3.31
N GLN A 26 -2.14 -20.32 -2.86
CA GLN A 26 -2.42 -21.75 -2.69
C GLN A 26 -2.84 -22.40 -4.02
N GLU A 27 -2.93 -23.74 -4.06
CA GLU A 27 -3.35 -24.50 -5.25
C GLU A 27 -4.77 -24.16 -5.72
N ASP A 28 -5.63 -23.75 -4.80
CA ASP A 28 -7.00 -23.30 -5.05
C ASP A 28 -7.10 -21.80 -5.40
N ASN A 29 -5.96 -21.14 -5.66
CA ASN A 29 -5.82 -19.70 -5.90
C ASN A 29 -6.23 -18.80 -4.71
N THR A 30 -6.39 -19.34 -3.52
CA THR A 30 -6.57 -18.51 -2.31
C THR A 30 -5.23 -17.92 -1.86
N LEU A 31 -5.31 -16.75 -1.20
CA LEU A 31 -4.15 -16.07 -0.62
C LEU A 31 -4.04 -16.44 0.85
N HIS A 32 -2.88 -16.96 1.23
CA HIS A 32 -2.56 -17.23 2.63
C HIS A 32 -1.51 -16.24 3.16
N PRO A 33 -1.88 -15.32 4.09
CA PRO A 33 -0.93 -14.39 4.67
C PRO A 33 0.21 -15.13 5.40
N ILE A 34 1.45 -14.73 5.12
CA ILE A 34 2.66 -15.32 5.74
C ILE A 34 3.28 -14.32 6.72
N ASP A 35 3.40 -13.06 6.31
CA ASP A 35 4.00 -12.00 7.12
C ASP A 35 3.24 -10.70 6.90
N GLN A 36 3.04 -9.95 7.98
CA GLN A 36 2.37 -8.66 7.95
C GLN A 36 3.04 -7.69 8.91
N ILE A 37 3.46 -6.54 8.39
CA ILE A 37 4.04 -5.46 9.19
C ILE A 37 3.19 -4.21 8.98
N LYS A 38 2.86 -3.54 10.07
CA LYS A 38 2.19 -2.24 10.08
C LYS A 38 3.01 -1.28 10.93
N GLU A 39 3.42 -0.15 10.32
CA GLU A 39 4.17 0.90 10.98
C GLU A 39 3.40 2.22 10.92
N THR A 40 3.21 2.87 12.05
CA THR A 40 2.54 4.16 12.12
C THR A 40 3.50 5.27 11.73
N VAL A 41 3.31 5.85 10.56
CA VAL A 41 4.16 6.89 9.98
C VAL A 41 3.54 8.28 10.15
N ARG A 42 2.23 8.39 10.03
CA ARG A 42 1.47 9.66 10.05
C ARG A 42 2.00 10.65 9.02
N LEU A 43 2.02 10.22 7.76
CA LEU A 43 2.60 10.98 6.66
C LEU A 43 1.88 12.33 6.45
N THR A 44 0.54 12.34 6.54
CA THR A 44 -0.26 13.56 6.46
C THR A 44 0.10 14.57 7.56
N GLY A 45 0.39 14.11 8.77
CA GLY A 45 0.85 14.98 9.87
C GLY A 45 2.27 15.54 9.69
N GLY A 46 2.96 15.17 8.63
CA GLY A 46 4.27 15.69 8.24
C GLY A 46 4.22 16.63 7.04
N LEU A 47 3.03 17.07 6.62
CA LEU A 47 2.88 18.14 5.62
C LEU A 47 3.00 19.50 6.30
N ASP A 48 3.78 20.39 5.71
CA ASP A 48 3.87 21.79 6.12
C ASP A 48 2.67 22.62 5.60
N GLU A 49 2.66 23.92 5.88
CA GLU A 49 1.61 24.86 5.42
C GLU A 49 1.52 25.00 3.89
N ASN A 50 2.52 24.53 3.16
CA ASN A 50 2.59 24.53 1.70
C ASN A 50 2.38 23.13 1.08
N ASP A 51 1.89 22.17 1.87
CA ASP A 51 1.72 20.77 1.49
C ASP A 51 3.02 20.05 1.09
N ASN A 52 4.18 20.45 1.62
CA ASN A 52 5.41 19.70 1.45
C ASN A 52 5.65 18.74 2.62
N LEU A 53 6.11 17.55 2.33
CA LEU A 53 6.61 16.61 3.36
C LEU A 53 7.88 17.20 3.98
N ILE A 54 7.85 17.44 5.28
CA ILE A 54 9.01 17.95 6.03
C ILE A 54 10.13 16.91 6.10
N PRO A 55 11.43 17.34 6.13
CA PRO A 55 12.58 16.44 6.10
C PRO A 55 12.52 15.32 7.14
N GLU A 56 12.19 15.65 8.39
CA GLU A 56 12.13 14.68 9.49
C GLU A 56 11.11 13.56 9.23
N LYS A 57 10.00 13.91 8.57
CA LYS A 57 8.97 12.95 8.21
C LYS A 57 9.41 12.07 7.06
N GLN A 58 10.11 12.64 6.07
CA GLN A 58 10.69 11.88 4.97
C GLN A 58 11.73 10.87 5.49
N GLU A 59 12.64 11.29 6.37
CA GLU A 59 13.65 10.43 6.98
C GLU A 59 13.02 9.26 7.74
N PHE A 60 12.00 9.54 8.55
CA PHE A 60 11.29 8.51 9.29
C PHE A 60 10.60 7.51 8.35
N ALA A 61 9.91 8.00 7.31
CA ALA A 61 9.26 7.17 6.31
C ALA A 61 10.26 6.28 5.56
N LEU A 62 11.41 6.85 5.16
CA LEU A 62 12.50 6.10 4.50
C LEU A 62 13.08 5.01 5.41
N ALA A 63 13.24 5.28 6.71
CA ALA A 63 13.69 4.27 7.66
C ALA A 63 12.70 3.10 7.78
N VAL A 64 11.39 3.36 7.70
CA VAL A 64 10.37 2.31 7.63
C VAL A 64 10.51 1.49 6.35
N LEU A 65 10.66 2.16 5.20
CA LEU A 65 10.82 1.49 3.90
C LEU A 65 12.11 0.65 3.84
N ALA A 66 13.18 1.09 4.47
CA ALA A 66 14.41 0.31 4.58
C ALA A 66 14.17 -1.01 5.34
N ARG A 67 13.40 -1.00 6.43
CA ARG A 67 13.00 -2.24 7.14
C ARG A 67 12.11 -3.14 6.28
N PHE A 68 11.22 -2.56 5.48
CA PHE A 68 10.38 -3.35 4.56
C PHE A 68 11.22 -3.98 3.44
N SER A 69 12.25 -3.26 2.93
CA SER A 69 13.13 -3.79 1.89
C SER A 69 13.86 -5.06 2.33
N GLU A 70 14.24 -5.15 3.62
CA GLU A 70 14.87 -6.35 4.18
C GLU A 70 13.96 -7.59 4.08
N ARG A 71 12.63 -7.40 4.22
CA ARG A 71 11.65 -8.48 4.08
C ARG A 71 11.37 -8.85 2.64
N LEU A 72 11.69 -7.97 1.70
CA LEU A 72 11.47 -8.15 0.27
C LEU A 72 12.70 -8.69 -0.47
N ILE A 73 13.80 -9.01 0.25
CA ILE A 73 14.98 -9.62 -0.35
C ILE A 73 14.59 -10.93 -1.04
N GLY A 74 14.99 -11.09 -2.31
CA GLY A 74 14.67 -12.26 -3.12
C GLY A 74 13.37 -12.17 -3.93
N PHE A 75 12.52 -11.18 -3.66
CA PHE A 75 11.32 -10.95 -4.47
C PHE A 75 11.67 -10.34 -5.83
N ARG A 76 10.99 -10.80 -6.88
CA ARG A 76 11.08 -10.21 -8.23
C ARG A 76 10.08 -9.06 -8.37
N LYS A 77 10.35 -8.14 -9.30
CA LYS A 77 9.50 -6.96 -9.52
C LYS A 77 8.01 -7.29 -9.79
N ASN A 78 7.75 -8.41 -10.46
CA ASN A 78 6.37 -8.84 -10.75
C ASN A 78 5.67 -9.56 -9.58
N GLN A 79 6.34 -9.75 -8.47
CA GLN A 79 5.78 -10.32 -7.24
C GLN A 79 5.42 -9.25 -6.19
N VAL A 80 5.83 -8.00 -6.40
CA VAL A 80 5.63 -6.92 -5.44
C VAL A 80 4.86 -5.78 -6.09
N ARG A 81 3.78 -5.35 -5.45
CA ARG A 81 3.08 -4.12 -5.79
C ARG A 81 3.18 -3.13 -4.65
N VAL A 82 3.59 -1.90 -4.97
CA VAL A 82 3.73 -0.82 -3.99
C VAL A 82 2.84 0.32 -4.41
N VAL A 83 1.94 0.74 -3.53
CA VAL A 83 1.02 1.84 -3.79
C VAL A 83 1.19 2.95 -2.77
N GLY A 84 1.09 4.19 -3.22
CA GLY A 84 0.97 5.38 -2.40
C GLY A 84 -0.41 6.01 -2.57
N THR A 85 -0.98 6.49 -1.48
CA THR A 85 -2.36 6.97 -1.47
C THR A 85 -2.46 8.47 -1.14
N SER A 86 -3.48 8.89 -0.43
CA SER A 86 -3.88 10.29 -0.23
C SER A 86 -2.73 11.24 0.13
N ALA A 87 -1.89 10.95 1.11
CA ALA A 87 -0.82 11.86 1.52
C ALA A 87 0.19 12.14 0.38
N LEU A 88 0.52 11.11 -0.41
CA LEU A 88 1.43 11.26 -1.56
C LEU A 88 0.74 11.91 -2.78
N ARG A 89 -0.59 11.86 -2.87
CA ARG A 89 -1.34 12.63 -3.88
C ARG A 89 -1.32 14.12 -3.58
N VAL A 90 -1.33 14.49 -2.30
CA VAL A 90 -1.41 15.89 -1.85
C VAL A 90 -0.03 16.54 -1.79
N ALA A 91 0.98 15.81 -1.37
CA ALA A 91 2.32 16.35 -1.14
C ALA A 91 2.94 16.93 -2.43
N ARG A 92 3.31 18.21 -2.42
CA ARG A 92 3.89 18.91 -3.59
C ARG A 92 5.28 18.40 -3.93
N ASN A 93 6.03 17.96 -2.96
CA ASN A 93 7.36 17.36 -3.14
C ASN A 93 7.35 15.82 -3.14
N ALA A 94 6.18 15.22 -3.45
CA ALA A 94 6.03 13.76 -3.47
C ALA A 94 6.97 13.10 -4.48
N GLU A 95 7.21 13.69 -5.65
CA GLU A 95 8.09 13.12 -6.68
C GLU A 95 9.52 12.93 -6.18
N ASP A 96 10.08 13.94 -5.51
CA ASP A 96 11.42 13.87 -4.95
C ASP A 96 11.52 12.81 -3.87
N PHE A 97 10.53 12.76 -2.97
CA PHE A 97 10.44 11.73 -1.95
C PHE A 97 10.34 10.33 -2.55
N ILE A 98 9.46 10.13 -3.55
CA ILE A 98 9.24 8.84 -4.22
C ILE A 98 10.51 8.38 -4.93
N ALA A 99 11.28 9.28 -5.55
CA ALA A 99 12.53 8.93 -6.20
C ALA A 99 13.55 8.32 -5.21
N ILE A 100 13.62 8.84 -4.00
CA ILE A 100 14.47 8.31 -2.93
C ILE A 100 13.87 7.02 -2.35
N ALA A 101 12.56 7.02 -2.11
CA ALA A 101 11.84 5.88 -1.55
C ALA A 101 11.92 4.64 -2.45
N ASN A 102 11.83 4.81 -3.78
CA ASN A 102 12.02 3.72 -4.74
C ASN A 102 13.40 3.06 -4.63
N LYS A 103 14.44 3.86 -4.44
CA LYS A 103 15.81 3.36 -4.26
C LYS A 103 15.96 2.63 -2.92
N THR A 104 15.36 3.17 -1.86
CA THR A 104 15.42 2.60 -0.51
C THR A 104 14.68 1.27 -0.43
N LEU A 105 13.48 1.20 -1.01
CA LEU A 105 12.64 0.00 -0.99
C LEU A 105 13.09 -1.06 -2.01
N GLY A 106 13.67 -0.63 -3.14
CA GLY A 106 14.06 -1.50 -4.26
C GLY A 106 12.91 -1.78 -5.25
N PHE A 107 11.75 -1.17 -5.07
CA PHE A 107 10.55 -1.32 -5.90
C PHE A 107 9.92 0.03 -6.20
N ASN A 108 9.24 0.13 -7.35
CA ASN A 108 8.60 1.38 -7.75
C ASN A 108 7.28 1.58 -7.00
N ILE A 109 7.08 2.79 -6.48
CA ILE A 109 5.84 3.23 -5.84
C ILE A 109 4.93 3.82 -6.92
N GLU A 110 3.72 3.30 -7.00
CA GLU A 110 2.64 3.82 -7.85
C GLU A 110 1.71 4.66 -6.98
N VAL A 111 1.62 5.97 -7.24
CA VAL A 111 0.62 6.82 -6.57
C VAL A 111 -0.71 6.62 -7.29
N ILE A 112 -1.66 5.97 -6.63
CA ILE A 112 -2.96 5.64 -7.21
C ILE A 112 -3.99 6.74 -6.95
N SER A 113 -4.92 6.91 -7.89
CA SER A 113 -6.06 7.82 -7.71
C SER A 113 -7.03 7.31 -6.63
N GLY A 114 -7.85 8.19 -6.06
CA GLY A 114 -8.91 7.77 -5.12
C GLY A 114 -9.90 6.79 -5.73
N THR A 115 -10.19 6.91 -7.04
CA THR A 115 -11.06 5.97 -7.76
C THR A 115 -10.42 4.57 -7.86
N GLU A 116 -9.11 4.51 -8.16
CA GLU A 116 -8.40 3.23 -8.20
C GLU A 116 -8.27 2.61 -6.80
N GLU A 117 -8.02 3.44 -5.78
CA GLU A 117 -8.02 3.02 -4.38
C GLU A 117 -9.36 2.40 -3.99
N ALA A 118 -10.49 3.08 -4.28
CA ALA A 118 -11.84 2.57 -4.05
C ALA A 118 -12.09 1.23 -4.77
N ARG A 119 -11.63 1.11 -6.03
CA ARG A 119 -11.76 -0.13 -6.81
C ARG A 119 -11.00 -1.29 -6.17
N LEU A 120 -9.75 -1.06 -5.76
CA LEU A 120 -8.91 -2.09 -5.14
C LEU A 120 -9.47 -2.53 -3.78
N ILE A 121 -9.93 -1.59 -2.97
CA ILE A 121 -10.55 -1.86 -1.67
C ILE A 121 -11.82 -2.68 -1.86
N TYR A 122 -12.66 -2.32 -2.84
CA TYR A 122 -13.85 -3.09 -3.17
C TYR A 122 -13.50 -4.54 -3.53
N ILE A 123 -12.52 -4.76 -4.42
CA ILE A 123 -12.08 -6.11 -4.81
C ILE A 123 -11.61 -6.91 -3.59
N GLY A 124 -10.78 -6.28 -2.73
CA GLY A 124 -10.28 -6.93 -1.52
C GLY A 124 -11.40 -7.30 -0.54
N ALA A 125 -12.36 -6.41 -0.33
CA ALA A 125 -13.51 -6.66 0.54
C ALA A 125 -14.39 -7.78 -0.01
N MET A 126 -14.66 -7.79 -1.32
CA MET A 126 -15.49 -8.82 -1.95
C MET A 126 -14.83 -10.19 -1.95
N HIS A 127 -13.51 -10.27 -2.00
CA HIS A 127 -12.78 -11.54 -1.90
C HIS A 127 -12.98 -12.24 -0.54
N SER A 128 -13.25 -11.46 0.50
CA SER A 128 -13.46 -11.95 1.88
C SER A 128 -14.91 -12.27 2.21
N LEU A 129 -15.84 -11.95 1.32
CA LEU A 129 -17.27 -12.12 1.56
C LEU A 129 -17.87 -13.18 0.63
N SER A 130 -18.88 -13.91 1.14
CA SER A 130 -19.65 -14.83 0.30
C SER A 130 -20.34 -14.10 -0.84
N PHE A 131 -20.37 -14.72 -2.02
CA PHE A 131 -21.03 -14.16 -3.19
C PHE A 131 -22.55 -14.05 -2.94
N THR A 132 -23.11 -12.86 -3.15
CA THR A 132 -24.56 -12.61 -3.21
C THR A 132 -24.86 -11.76 -4.44
N GLN A 133 -26.10 -11.78 -4.92
CA GLN A 133 -26.55 -10.94 -6.04
C GLN A 133 -26.98 -9.53 -5.59
N ASP A 134 -26.84 -9.22 -4.30
CA ASP A 134 -27.27 -7.94 -3.76
C ASP A 134 -26.28 -6.83 -4.07
N LYS A 135 -26.79 -5.62 -4.19
CA LYS A 135 -25.95 -4.40 -4.27
C LYS A 135 -25.16 -4.25 -2.99
N ARG A 136 -23.87 -3.93 -3.14
CA ARG A 136 -22.97 -3.76 -2.00
C ARG A 136 -22.34 -2.38 -1.99
N LEU A 137 -22.29 -1.82 -0.81
CA LEU A 137 -21.58 -0.58 -0.50
C LEU A 137 -20.35 -0.93 0.32
N VAL A 138 -19.18 -0.48 -0.11
CA VAL A 138 -17.95 -0.53 0.65
C VAL A 138 -17.52 0.90 0.95
N ILE A 139 -17.26 1.18 2.21
CA ILE A 139 -16.75 2.46 2.68
C ILE A 139 -15.40 2.19 3.37
N ASP A 140 -14.34 2.82 2.87
CA ASP A 140 -13.02 2.83 3.51
C ASP A 140 -12.76 4.20 4.12
N ILE A 141 -12.50 4.22 5.42
CA ILE A 141 -12.19 5.44 6.16
C ILE A 141 -10.70 5.41 6.49
N GLY A 142 -9.92 6.12 5.69
CA GLY A 142 -8.48 6.23 5.84
C GLY A 142 -8.03 7.38 6.75
N GLY A 143 -6.71 7.53 6.89
CA GLY A 143 -6.11 8.61 7.66
C GLY A 143 -6.11 9.99 6.98
N GLY A 144 -6.33 10.03 5.65
CA GLY A 144 -6.30 11.27 4.85
C GLY A 144 -7.43 11.36 3.82
N SER A 145 -8.18 10.31 3.60
CA SER A 145 -9.30 10.26 2.64
C SER A 145 -10.35 9.24 3.06
N THR A 146 -11.49 9.30 2.39
CA THR A 146 -12.57 8.30 2.53
C THR A 146 -13.02 7.90 1.12
N GLU A 147 -12.94 6.63 0.82
CA GLU A 147 -13.33 6.04 -0.45
C GLU A 147 -14.68 5.32 -0.30
N ILE A 148 -15.52 5.48 -1.32
CA ILE A 148 -16.85 4.84 -1.39
C ILE A 148 -16.96 4.10 -2.71
N ALA A 149 -17.27 2.80 -2.66
CA ALA A 149 -17.52 1.98 -3.82
C ALA A 149 -18.90 1.31 -3.73
N ILE A 150 -19.69 1.47 -4.78
CA ILE A 150 -20.99 0.81 -4.96
C ILE A 150 -20.94 0.01 -6.24
N ILE A 151 -21.30 -1.27 -6.19
CA ILE A 151 -21.52 -2.08 -7.38
C ILE A 151 -22.95 -2.61 -7.34
N ALA A 152 -23.61 -2.46 -8.46
CA ALA A 152 -24.99 -2.88 -8.70
C ALA A 152 -25.01 -4.10 -9.61
#